data_19effde8adf6706b00be0a6e6bcefb56
#
_entry.id   19effde8adf6706b00be0a6e6bcefb56
#
_cell.length_a   1.000
_cell.length_b   1.000
_cell.length_c   1.000
_cell.angle_alpha   90.00
_cell.angle_beta   90.00
_cell.angle_gamma   90.00
#
_symmetry.space_group_name_H-M   'P 1'
#
loop_
_entity.id
_entity.type
_entity.pdbx_description
1 polymer ?
#
loop_
_entity_poly.entity_id
_entity_poly.type
_entity_poly.pdbx_seq_one_letter_code
_entity_poly.pdbx_strand_id
1 'polypeptide(L)'
;MGTWVHEARHALRAPGSLAALVALLVLSAVAVTSGVIEIHRQEARIAGIAAHQAEDVGAISRWVSREGDAGNAAYYTFHPTWDPPSDLAFAALGVRDIAPYILRVRALGLEAQLYEGEVTNPEIAQPGRFDFAFVAVYLAPLFVILLLHDLFSGEREAGRLAALQVAASRPADLWRARVGVRGLALFLALIAPFLVGAAVSGTMPLRTFTVVVFVGAYLAVWISLATLVARLVRATTTAAMALCAIWLVVAVISPALAHLAINRAVPVRQGQELSIIHRDAVHRAWDIPKAATMDPFFRSHPEWASTAPVTTPFHWKWYFAFHQVADESVADLARSYDAGVLKRVTLSEGVGHVLPGAGLQLALHRLAASDPRAQLDYRQDIRDFHAQLRRYYYPYIFNERPFREPEFEAAPSFAPTPRNPPPPLSQLLALLALAGLMIAIIGRLRPQY
;
A
#
# COMPACT_ATOMS: atom_id res chain seq x y z
N MET A 1 8.91 25.17 34.91
CA MET A 1 8.72 23.72 35.13
C MET A 1 7.40 23.38 35.85
N GLY A 2 6.94 24.16 36.83
CA GLY A 2 5.72 23.85 37.58
C GLY A 2 4.43 23.67 36.78
N THR A 3 4.15 24.53 35.77
CA THR A 3 2.90 24.50 35.00
C THR A 3 2.74 23.23 34.18
N TRP A 4 3.79 22.76 33.50
CA TRP A 4 3.76 21.53 32.68
C TRP A 4 3.55 20.27 33.56
N VAL A 5 4.21 20.19 34.71
CA VAL A 5 4.03 19.06 35.64
C VAL A 5 2.61 19.07 36.23
N HIS A 6 2.07 20.25 36.53
CA HIS A 6 0.71 20.40 37.03
C HIS A 6 -0.31 19.93 35.98
N GLU A 7 -0.21 20.40 34.74
CA GLU A 7 -1.09 19.99 33.64
C GLU A 7 -0.97 18.50 33.32
N ALA A 8 0.23 17.92 33.40
CA ALA A 8 0.41 16.47 33.22
C ALA A 8 -0.33 15.67 34.31
N ARG A 9 -0.20 16.08 35.57
CA ARG A 9 -0.94 15.45 36.68
C ARG A 9 -2.46 15.62 36.52
N HIS A 10 -2.90 16.78 36.07
CA HIS A 10 -4.31 17.05 35.82
C HIS A 10 -4.86 16.17 34.70
N ALA A 11 -4.17 16.07 33.55
CA ALA A 11 -4.56 15.23 32.43
C ALA A 11 -4.66 13.74 32.80
N LEU A 12 -3.69 13.23 33.59
CA LEU A 12 -3.67 11.84 34.04
C LEU A 12 -4.69 11.51 35.14
N ARG A 13 -5.16 12.53 35.90
CA ARG A 13 -6.18 12.34 36.93
C ARG A 13 -7.61 12.52 36.42
N ALA A 14 -7.79 13.14 35.27
CA ALA A 14 -9.11 13.25 34.61
C ALA A 14 -9.53 11.90 34.00
N PRO A 15 -10.56 11.22 34.57
CA PRO A 15 -10.87 9.84 34.15
C PRO A 15 -11.21 9.72 32.66
N GLY A 16 -11.89 10.71 32.08
CA GLY A 16 -12.21 10.73 30.66
C GLY A 16 -10.98 10.88 29.77
N SER A 17 -10.01 11.73 30.15
CA SER A 17 -8.75 11.89 29.41
C SER A 17 -7.88 10.64 29.48
N LEU A 18 -7.79 10.04 30.67
CA LEU A 18 -7.04 8.80 30.85
C LEU A 18 -7.66 7.65 30.05
N ALA A 19 -8.99 7.49 30.11
CA ALA A 19 -9.71 6.46 29.34
C ALA A 19 -9.49 6.63 27.82
N ALA A 20 -9.51 7.87 27.31
CA ALA A 20 -9.24 8.16 25.90
C ALA A 20 -7.79 7.79 25.51
N LEU A 21 -6.80 8.15 26.32
CA LEU A 21 -5.40 7.81 26.04
C LEU A 21 -5.16 6.30 26.08
N VAL A 22 -5.74 5.60 27.06
CA VAL A 22 -5.66 4.14 27.15
C VAL A 22 -6.35 3.49 25.96
N ALA A 23 -7.53 3.97 25.56
CA ALA A 23 -8.24 3.46 24.38
C ALA A 23 -7.40 3.63 23.11
N LEU A 24 -6.80 4.81 22.89
CA LEU A 24 -5.91 5.02 21.73
C LEU A 24 -4.69 4.11 21.75
N LEU A 25 -4.05 3.96 22.92
CA LEU A 25 -2.91 3.05 23.11
C LEU A 25 -3.29 1.61 22.74
N VAL A 26 -4.44 1.14 23.25
CA VAL A 26 -4.93 -0.23 22.98
C VAL A 26 -5.27 -0.40 21.50
N LEU A 27 -5.98 0.55 20.88
CA LEU A 27 -6.31 0.49 19.45
C LEU A 27 -5.04 0.48 18.59
N SER A 28 -4.06 1.32 18.91
CA SER A 28 -2.77 1.32 18.23
C SER A 28 -2.02 0.00 18.42
N ALA A 29 -2.02 -0.54 19.64
CA ALA A 29 -1.37 -1.82 19.93
C ALA A 29 -2.04 -2.99 19.18
N VAL A 30 -3.37 -3.03 19.14
CA VAL A 30 -4.12 -4.06 18.38
C VAL A 30 -3.80 -3.95 16.89
N ALA A 31 -3.80 -2.74 16.33
CA ALA A 31 -3.53 -2.50 14.92
C ALA A 31 -2.10 -2.92 14.53
N VAL A 32 -1.10 -2.53 15.34
CA VAL A 32 0.30 -2.94 15.12
C VAL A 32 0.47 -4.44 15.24
N THR A 33 -0.11 -5.05 16.27
CA THR A 33 -0.02 -6.51 16.48
C THR A 33 -0.67 -7.28 15.32
N SER A 34 -1.83 -6.83 14.84
CA SER A 34 -2.50 -7.40 13.67
C SER A 34 -1.60 -7.33 12.43
N GLY A 35 -0.97 -6.19 12.18
CA GLY A 35 -0.04 -6.01 11.07
C GLY A 35 1.19 -6.92 11.17
N VAL A 36 1.84 -6.96 12.35
CA VAL A 36 3.02 -7.82 12.58
C VAL A 36 2.68 -9.31 12.36
N ILE A 37 1.54 -9.77 12.92
CA ILE A 37 1.09 -11.17 12.72
C ILE A 37 0.87 -11.47 11.24
N GLU A 38 0.23 -10.55 10.49
CA GLU A 38 -0.02 -10.76 9.07
C GLU A 38 1.28 -10.84 8.27
N ILE A 39 2.24 -9.94 8.55
CA ILE A 39 3.54 -9.95 7.86
C ILE A 39 4.32 -11.24 8.16
N HIS A 40 4.38 -11.69 9.40
CA HIS A 40 5.00 -12.98 9.73
C HIS A 40 4.33 -14.16 9.04
N ARG A 41 3.01 -14.14 8.85
CA ARG A 41 2.31 -15.17 8.06
C ARG A 41 2.72 -15.14 6.59
N GLN A 42 2.86 -13.94 6.00
CA GLN A 42 3.32 -13.80 4.62
C GLN A 42 4.76 -14.29 4.46
N GLU A 43 5.65 -13.92 5.36
CA GLU A 43 7.04 -14.39 5.39
C GLU A 43 7.14 -15.92 5.51
N ALA A 44 6.36 -16.52 6.40
CA ALA A 44 6.31 -17.98 6.56
C ALA A 44 5.82 -18.69 5.28
N ARG A 45 4.81 -18.12 4.58
CA ARG A 45 4.35 -18.67 3.30
C ARG A 45 5.43 -18.55 2.22
N ILE A 46 6.11 -17.41 2.14
CA ILE A 46 7.21 -17.19 1.21
C ILE A 46 8.36 -18.17 1.49
N ALA A 47 8.73 -18.35 2.75
CA ALA A 47 9.78 -19.30 3.15
C ALA A 47 9.47 -20.76 2.76
N GLY A 48 8.18 -21.14 2.72
CA GLY A 48 7.75 -22.47 2.28
C GLY A 48 7.83 -22.72 0.78
N ILE A 49 7.96 -21.67 -0.05
CA ILE A 49 7.89 -21.76 -1.52
C ILE A 49 8.95 -22.73 -2.07
N ALA A 50 10.19 -22.62 -1.61
CA ALA A 50 11.31 -23.42 -2.15
C ALA A 50 11.08 -24.92 -1.96
N ALA A 51 10.56 -25.34 -0.80
CA ALA A 51 10.28 -26.75 -0.52
C ALA A 51 9.15 -27.30 -1.41
N HIS A 52 8.05 -26.57 -1.53
CA HIS A 52 6.94 -26.95 -2.41
C HIS A 52 7.34 -26.98 -3.87
N GLN A 53 8.16 -26.01 -4.31
CA GLN A 53 8.67 -25.97 -5.68
C GLN A 53 9.57 -27.18 -5.98
N ALA A 54 10.44 -27.57 -5.07
CA ALA A 54 11.32 -28.73 -5.25
C ALA A 54 10.50 -30.02 -5.37
N GLU A 55 9.45 -30.20 -4.58
CA GLU A 55 8.54 -31.34 -4.66
C GLU A 55 7.79 -31.40 -6.01
N ASP A 56 7.17 -30.26 -6.42
CA ASP A 56 6.46 -30.12 -7.68
C ASP A 56 7.37 -30.43 -8.89
N VAL A 57 8.55 -29.78 -8.94
CA VAL A 57 9.53 -29.98 -10.02
C VAL A 57 10.02 -31.43 -10.05
N GLY A 58 10.33 -32.01 -8.90
CA GLY A 58 10.74 -33.43 -8.81
C GLY A 58 9.66 -34.39 -9.32
N ALA A 59 8.38 -34.12 -9.07
CA ALA A 59 7.29 -34.92 -9.60
C ALA A 59 7.16 -34.82 -11.12
N ILE A 60 7.25 -33.60 -11.67
CA ILE A 60 7.15 -33.34 -13.13
C ILE A 60 8.39 -33.90 -13.83
N SER A 61 9.58 -33.68 -13.30
CA SER A 61 10.83 -34.16 -13.87
C SER A 61 10.85 -35.68 -14.05
N ARG A 62 10.44 -36.44 -13.04
CA ARG A 62 10.37 -37.94 -13.12
C ARG A 62 9.48 -38.43 -14.27
N TRP A 63 8.42 -37.69 -14.59
CA TRP A 63 7.52 -38.03 -15.66
C TRP A 63 8.05 -37.55 -17.03
N VAL A 64 8.31 -36.26 -17.15
CA VAL A 64 8.70 -35.63 -18.44
C VAL A 64 10.08 -36.10 -18.92
N SER A 65 11.04 -36.35 -18.04
CA SER A 65 12.38 -36.80 -18.43
C SER A 65 12.40 -38.15 -19.14
N ARG A 66 11.36 -38.98 -18.98
CA ARG A 66 11.21 -40.27 -19.70
C ARG A 66 10.91 -40.04 -21.17
N GLU A 67 10.07 -39.06 -21.47
CA GLU A 67 9.63 -38.70 -22.82
C GLU A 67 10.60 -37.69 -23.45
N GLY A 68 11.21 -36.84 -22.63
CA GLY A 68 12.12 -35.77 -23.05
C GLY A 68 11.42 -34.60 -23.74
N ASP A 69 10.10 -34.45 -23.59
CA ASP A 69 9.31 -33.42 -24.27
C ASP A 69 9.43 -32.07 -23.55
N ALA A 70 10.11 -31.13 -24.19
CA ALA A 70 10.35 -29.77 -23.68
C ALA A 70 9.04 -28.96 -23.56
N GLY A 71 8.05 -29.21 -24.41
CA GLY A 71 6.76 -28.55 -24.35
C GLY A 71 5.97 -28.97 -23.12
N ASN A 72 5.97 -30.27 -22.79
CA ASN A 72 5.41 -30.77 -21.54
C ASN A 72 6.13 -30.16 -20.33
N ALA A 73 7.47 -30.09 -20.35
CA ALA A 73 8.25 -29.47 -19.28
C ALA A 73 7.80 -28.01 -19.05
N ALA A 74 7.79 -27.19 -20.09
CA ALA A 74 7.43 -25.78 -20.02
C ALA A 74 5.96 -25.55 -19.65
N TYR A 75 5.06 -26.47 -20.04
CA TYR A 75 3.62 -26.35 -19.78
C TYR A 75 3.26 -26.72 -18.33
N TYR A 76 3.79 -27.78 -17.80
CA TYR A 76 3.41 -28.30 -16.48
C TYR A 76 4.27 -27.73 -15.34
N THR A 77 5.46 -27.17 -15.61
CA THR A 77 6.29 -26.56 -14.58
C THR A 77 5.80 -25.14 -14.27
N PHE A 78 5.32 -24.96 -13.04
CA PHE A 78 5.04 -23.65 -12.50
C PHE A 78 6.27 -23.09 -11.81
N HIS A 79 6.54 -21.82 -12.05
CA HIS A 79 7.65 -21.08 -11.45
C HIS A 79 7.05 -20.04 -10.48
N PRO A 80 7.30 -20.19 -9.16
CA PRO A 80 6.77 -19.24 -8.19
C PRO A 80 7.55 -17.92 -8.25
N THR A 81 6.82 -16.84 -8.11
CA THR A 81 7.33 -15.51 -7.86
C THR A 81 6.74 -14.97 -6.56
N TRP A 82 7.42 -14.07 -5.90
CA TRP A 82 6.94 -13.49 -4.65
C TRP A 82 7.48 -12.08 -4.44
N ASP A 83 6.70 -11.28 -3.72
CA ASP A 83 7.05 -9.93 -3.30
C ASP A 83 7.32 -9.95 -1.77
N PRO A 84 8.57 -9.88 -1.30
CA PRO A 84 8.86 -9.87 0.12
C PRO A 84 8.31 -8.60 0.78
N PRO A 85 7.72 -8.67 1.98
CA PRO A 85 7.27 -7.50 2.70
C PRO A 85 8.46 -6.60 3.09
N SER A 86 8.24 -5.28 3.05
CA SER A 86 9.20 -4.34 3.61
C SER A 86 9.18 -4.38 5.14
N ASP A 87 10.21 -3.86 5.77
CA ASP A 87 10.34 -3.75 7.24
C ASP A 87 9.28 -2.84 7.90
N LEU A 88 8.54 -2.04 7.12
CA LEU A 88 7.43 -1.19 7.55
C LEU A 88 6.05 -1.71 7.12
N ALA A 89 5.97 -2.84 6.42
CA ALA A 89 4.71 -3.35 5.89
C ALA A 89 3.66 -3.63 6.98
N PHE A 90 4.09 -3.94 8.20
CA PHE A 90 3.20 -4.14 9.35
C PHE A 90 2.40 -2.88 9.72
N ALA A 91 2.96 -1.69 9.44
CA ALA A 91 2.32 -0.42 9.81
C ALA A 91 1.27 0.03 8.79
N ALA A 92 1.40 -0.37 7.53
CA ALA A 92 0.49 0.01 6.46
C ALA A 92 0.44 -1.11 5.41
N LEU A 93 -0.55 -1.98 5.47
CA LEU A 93 -0.69 -3.13 4.57
C LEU A 93 -1.09 -2.73 3.15
N GLY A 94 -1.90 -1.70 2.99
CA GLY A 94 -2.24 -1.10 1.70
C GLY A 94 -2.72 -2.09 0.65
N VAL A 95 -2.21 -1.97 -0.58
CA VAL A 95 -2.55 -2.87 -1.71
C VAL A 95 -2.14 -4.31 -1.43
N ARG A 96 -1.12 -4.53 -0.61
CA ARG A 96 -0.62 -5.86 -0.24
C ARG A 96 -1.67 -6.74 0.47
N ASP A 97 -2.69 -6.12 1.06
CA ASP A 97 -3.81 -6.85 1.69
C ASP A 97 -4.73 -7.55 0.68
N ILE A 98 -4.80 -7.06 -0.54
CA ILE A 98 -5.77 -7.48 -1.55
C ILE A 98 -5.13 -8.00 -2.83
N ALA A 99 -3.91 -7.55 -3.18
CA ALA A 99 -3.18 -8.01 -4.34
C ALA A 99 -2.33 -9.25 -4.00
N PRO A 100 -2.17 -10.18 -4.95
CA PRO A 100 -1.33 -11.35 -4.74
C PRO A 100 0.14 -10.93 -4.56
N TYR A 101 0.75 -11.39 -3.49
CA TYR A 101 2.20 -11.25 -3.21
C TYR A 101 2.97 -12.54 -3.50
N ILE A 102 2.29 -13.61 -3.91
CA ILE A 102 2.84 -14.84 -4.47
C ILE A 102 2.05 -15.15 -5.72
N LEU A 103 2.74 -15.34 -6.85
CA LEU A 103 2.14 -15.75 -8.10
C LEU A 103 2.97 -16.87 -8.72
N ARG A 104 2.32 -17.92 -9.22
CA ARG A 104 2.98 -19.02 -9.94
C ARG A 104 2.75 -18.84 -11.44
N VAL A 105 3.82 -18.68 -12.20
CA VAL A 105 3.77 -18.47 -13.65
C VAL A 105 4.36 -19.63 -14.42
N ARG A 106 3.88 -19.83 -15.63
CA ARG A 106 4.41 -20.78 -16.62
C ARG A 106 4.97 -20.02 -17.81
N ALA A 107 5.81 -20.65 -18.60
CA ALA A 107 6.38 -20.08 -19.83
C ALA A 107 5.36 -19.83 -20.96
N LEU A 108 4.06 -19.91 -20.68
CA LEU A 108 2.93 -19.62 -21.59
C LEU A 108 2.62 -18.13 -21.65
N GLY A 109 1.44 -17.77 -22.18
CA GLY A 109 0.92 -16.41 -22.14
C GLY A 109 0.91 -15.85 -20.72
N LEU A 110 1.58 -14.72 -20.50
CA LEU A 110 1.77 -14.15 -19.17
C LEU A 110 0.62 -13.25 -18.74
N GLU A 111 0.15 -12.38 -19.64
CA GLU A 111 -0.76 -11.29 -19.24
C GLU A 111 -2.07 -11.84 -18.66
N ALA A 112 -2.60 -12.97 -19.17
CA ALA A 112 -3.73 -13.63 -18.53
C ALA A 112 -3.41 -14.10 -17.10
N GLN A 113 -2.21 -14.65 -16.88
CA GLN A 113 -1.81 -15.17 -15.55
C GLN A 113 -1.65 -14.04 -14.52
N LEU A 114 -1.24 -12.83 -14.95
CA LEU A 114 -1.11 -11.66 -14.05
C LEU A 114 -2.46 -11.14 -13.57
N TYR A 115 -3.50 -11.22 -14.39
CA TYR A 115 -4.80 -10.61 -14.09
C TYR A 115 -5.89 -11.61 -13.69
N GLU A 116 -5.70 -12.93 -13.86
CA GLU A 116 -6.66 -13.95 -13.43
C GLU A 116 -6.96 -13.94 -11.93
N GLY A 117 -6.02 -13.48 -11.11
CA GLY A 117 -6.17 -13.38 -9.64
C GLY A 117 -6.81 -12.08 -9.15
N GLU A 118 -7.14 -11.12 -10.03
CA GLU A 118 -7.75 -9.85 -9.64
C GLU A 118 -9.26 -9.99 -9.39
N VAL A 119 -9.63 -10.77 -8.38
CA VAL A 119 -11.04 -10.97 -7.97
C VAL A 119 -11.56 -9.78 -7.15
N THR A 120 -10.68 -8.95 -6.60
CA THR A 120 -11.03 -7.85 -5.71
C THR A 120 -10.77 -6.52 -6.40
N ASN A 121 -11.80 -5.63 -6.44
CA ASN A 121 -11.57 -4.27 -6.89
C ASN A 121 -10.72 -3.50 -5.85
N PRO A 122 -9.47 -3.15 -6.15
CA PRO A 122 -8.59 -2.43 -5.23
C PRO A 122 -9.18 -1.10 -4.76
N GLU A 123 -10.09 -0.51 -5.54
CA GLU A 123 -10.73 0.77 -5.24
C GLU A 123 -11.73 0.67 -4.08
N ILE A 124 -12.35 -0.51 -3.88
CA ILE A 124 -13.29 -0.76 -2.78
C ILE A 124 -12.54 -1.06 -1.48
N ALA A 125 -11.31 -1.55 -1.57
CA ALA A 125 -10.48 -1.92 -0.42
C ALA A 125 -9.64 -0.75 0.14
N GLN A 126 -9.87 0.48 -0.31
CA GLN A 126 -9.10 1.66 0.11
C GLN A 126 -9.03 1.93 1.63
N PRO A 127 -10.04 1.64 2.48
CA PRO A 127 -9.86 1.77 3.92
C PRO A 127 -8.84 0.78 4.49
N GLY A 128 -8.58 -0.33 3.77
CA GLY A 128 -7.64 -1.36 4.19
C GLY A 128 -8.08 -2.13 5.43
N ARG A 129 -7.22 -3.01 5.91
CA ARG A 129 -7.38 -3.66 7.22
C ARG A 129 -7.17 -2.64 8.34
N PHE A 130 -7.63 -3.02 9.53
CA PHE A 130 -7.37 -2.28 10.75
C PHE A 130 -5.87 -2.40 11.10
N ASP A 131 -5.07 -1.52 10.50
CA ASP A 131 -3.63 -1.40 10.70
C ASP A 131 -3.26 -0.07 11.38
N PHE A 132 -1.97 0.15 11.63
CA PHE A 132 -1.50 1.39 12.27
C PHE A 132 -1.83 2.63 11.43
N ALA A 133 -1.76 2.55 10.09
CA ALA A 133 -2.10 3.67 9.22
C ALA A 133 -3.57 4.07 9.39
N PHE A 134 -4.49 3.10 9.48
CA PHE A 134 -5.90 3.37 9.76
C PHE A 134 -6.10 4.11 11.09
N VAL A 135 -5.46 3.65 12.17
CA VAL A 135 -5.58 4.29 13.49
C VAL A 135 -5.00 5.71 13.44
N ALA A 136 -3.83 5.89 12.83
CA ALA A 136 -3.16 7.19 12.76
C ALA A 136 -3.96 8.21 11.91
N VAL A 137 -4.50 7.79 10.76
CA VAL A 137 -5.18 8.69 9.81
C VAL A 137 -6.61 9.01 10.25
N TYR A 138 -7.38 8.01 10.66
CA TYR A 138 -8.82 8.18 10.88
C TYR A 138 -9.19 8.31 12.36
N LEU A 139 -8.57 7.53 13.24
CA LEU A 139 -8.96 7.52 14.65
C LEU A 139 -8.22 8.56 15.50
N ALA A 140 -6.92 8.74 15.31
CA ALA A 140 -6.15 9.69 16.11
C ALA A 140 -6.72 11.12 16.10
N PRO A 141 -7.22 11.69 14.98
CA PRO A 141 -7.91 12.97 14.98
C PRO A 141 -9.14 13.02 15.90
N LEU A 142 -9.91 11.93 15.99
CA LEU A 142 -11.08 11.88 16.89
C LEU A 142 -10.65 11.96 18.35
N PHE A 143 -9.53 11.34 18.71
CA PHE A 143 -8.95 11.47 20.06
C PHE A 143 -8.38 12.88 20.30
N VAL A 144 -7.83 13.55 19.27
CA VAL A 144 -7.46 14.98 19.37
C VAL A 144 -8.71 15.82 19.65
N ILE A 145 -9.81 15.59 18.93
CA ILE A 145 -11.09 16.28 19.16
C ILE A 145 -11.58 16.02 20.57
N LEU A 146 -11.61 14.77 21.00
CA LEU A 146 -12.08 14.37 22.33
C LEU A 146 -11.31 15.06 23.45
N LEU A 147 -9.99 15.24 23.31
CA LEU A 147 -9.15 15.82 24.36
C LEU A 147 -9.01 17.34 24.29
N LEU A 148 -9.34 17.99 23.15
CA LEU A 148 -9.07 19.41 22.94
C LEU A 148 -10.32 20.26 22.62
N HIS A 149 -11.49 19.67 22.36
CA HIS A 149 -12.70 20.45 21.99
C HIS A 149 -13.14 21.41 23.11
N ASP A 150 -12.95 21.03 24.37
CA ASP A 150 -13.38 21.77 25.56
C ASP A 150 -12.30 22.69 26.15
N LEU A 151 -11.18 22.89 25.46
CA LEU A 151 -9.96 23.52 25.97
C LEU A 151 -10.22 24.85 26.67
N PHE A 152 -11.06 25.72 26.11
CA PHE A 152 -11.43 27.02 26.68
C PHE A 152 -12.88 27.06 27.16
N SER A 153 -13.78 26.45 26.42
CA SER A 153 -15.22 26.46 26.67
C SER A 153 -15.57 25.72 27.98
N GLY A 154 -14.93 24.60 28.25
CA GLY A 154 -15.14 23.85 29.49
C GLY A 154 -14.78 24.64 30.76
N GLU A 155 -13.69 25.41 30.74
CA GLU A 155 -13.34 26.29 31.85
C GLU A 155 -14.26 27.49 31.97
N ARG A 156 -14.80 28.00 30.86
CA ARG A 156 -15.79 29.07 30.83
C ARG A 156 -17.12 28.60 31.42
N GLU A 157 -17.64 27.45 30.94
CA GLU A 157 -18.90 26.87 31.43
C GLU A 157 -18.82 26.51 32.92
N ALA A 158 -17.63 26.11 33.41
CA ALA A 158 -17.39 25.86 34.80
C ALA A 158 -17.12 27.12 35.65
N GLY A 159 -17.15 28.32 35.05
CA GLY A 159 -16.93 29.60 35.76
C GLY A 159 -15.48 29.83 36.20
N ARG A 160 -14.53 29.00 35.81
CA ARG A 160 -13.13 29.05 36.27
C ARG A 160 -12.21 29.86 35.37
N LEU A 161 -12.62 30.19 34.17
CA LEU A 161 -11.76 30.82 33.15
C LEU A 161 -11.14 32.14 33.63
N ALA A 162 -11.94 33.03 34.23
CA ALA A 162 -11.45 34.30 34.75
C ALA A 162 -10.45 34.12 35.90
N ALA A 163 -10.72 33.20 36.83
CA ALA A 163 -9.82 32.89 37.95
C ALA A 163 -8.47 32.33 37.45
N LEU A 164 -8.48 31.45 36.45
CA LEU A 164 -7.27 30.89 35.83
C LEU A 164 -6.43 31.98 35.14
N GLN A 165 -7.08 32.98 34.52
CA GLN A 165 -6.38 34.09 33.89
C GLN A 165 -5.72 35.02 34.84
N VAL A 166 -6.34 35.29 35.99
CA VAL A 166 -5.77 36.14 37.07
C VAL A 166 -4.67 35.41 37.81
N ALA A 167 -4.85 34.11 38.09
CA ALA A 167 -3.89 33.30 38.81
C ALA A 167 -2.62 32.98 38.01
N ALA A 168 -2.71 32.92 36.72
CA ALA A 168 -1.57 32.63 35.85
C ALA A 168 -0.75 33.89 35.58
N SER A 169 0.54 33.90 35.92
CA SER A 169 1.47 35.00 35.64
C SER A 169 1.56 35.31 34.14
N ARG A 170 1.38 34.29 33.32
CA ARG A 170 1.27 34.37 31.83
C ARG A 170 0.21 33.39 31.35
N PRO A 171 -1.04 33.83 31.13
CA PRO A 171 -2.14 32.93 30.67
C PRO A 171 -1.81 32.13 29.43
N ALA A 172 -1.03 32.70 28.49
CA ALA A 172 -0.62 32.00 27.27
C ALA A 172 0.22 30.73 27.54
N ASP A 173 1.05 30.77 28.59
CA ASP A 173 1.91 29.62 28.93
C ASP A 173 1.11 28.47 29.56
N LEU A 174 0.04 28.77 30.29
CA LEU A 174 -0.89 27.75 30.78
C LEU A 174 -1.55 26.99 29.61
N TRP A 175 -2.07 27.70 28.63
CA TRP A 175 -2.72 27.08 27.47
C TRP A 175 -1.73 26.31 26.58
N ARG A 176 -0.52 26.84 26.38
CA ARG A 176 0.57 26.13 25.70
C ARG A 176 0.95 24.83 26.41
N ALA A 177 1.07 24.88 27.73
CA ALA A 177 1.36 23.69 28.56
C ALA A 177 0.23 22.66 28.44
N ARG A 178 -1.05 23.09 28.51
CA ARG A 178 -2.22 22.20 28.40
C ARG A 178 -2.31 21.52 27.04
N VAL A 179 -2.19 22.28 25.94
CA VAL A 179 -2.18 21.73 24.57
C VAL A 179 -0.98 20.82 24.37
N GLY A 180 0.21 21.25 24.80
CA GLY A 180 1.45 20.49 24.65
C GLY A 180 1.43 19.17 25.43
N VAL A 181 0.96 19.17 26.67
CA VAL A 181 0.85 17.93 27.48
C VAL A 181 -0.15 16.96 26.89
N ARG A 182 -1.37 17.42 26.55
CA ARG A 182 -2.39 16.56 25.93
C ARG A 182 -1.94 16.04 24.55
N GLY A 183 -1.33 16.92 23.74
CA GLY A 183 -0.78 16.55 22.43
C GLY A 183 0.36 15.53 22.50
N LEU A 184 1.29 15.74 23.45
CA LEU A 184 2.39 14.80 23.68
C LEU A 184 1.89 13.45 24.20
N ALA A 185 0.93 13.46 25.12
CA ALA A 185 0.34 12.22 25.63
C ALA A 185 -0.38 11.42 24.52
N LEU A 186 -1.14 12.10 23.65
CA LEU A 186 -1.74 11.50 22.46
C LEU A 186 -0.68 10.91 21.52
N PHE A 187 0.34 11.68 21.22
CA PHE A 187 1.43 11.24 20.36
C PHE A 187 2.12 9.99 20.93
N LEU A 188 2.44 10.00 22.22
CA LEU A 188 3.06 8.84 22.87
C LEU A 188 2.13 7.62 22.92
N ALA A 189 0.84 7.82 23.19
CA ALA A 189 -0.13 6.72 23.17
C ALA A 189 -0.28 6.08 21.78
N LEU A 190 -0.20 6.88 20.71
CA LEU A 190 -0.27 6.39 19.34
C LEU A 190 1.04 5.73 18.92
N ILE A 191 2.19 6.37 19.21
CA ILE A 191 3.47 5.97 18.61
C ILE A 191 4.20 4.86 19.39
N ALA A 192 3.94 4.70 20.69
CA ALA A 192 4.64 3.69 21.49
C ALA A 192 4.43 2.25 20.97
N PRO A 193 3.20 1.81 20.63
CA PRO A 193 3.01 0.49 20.02
C PRO A 193 3.71 0.36 18.67
N PHE A 194 3.70 1.42 17.83
CA PHE A 194 4.42 1.42 16.55
C PHE A 194 5.93 1.21 16.76
N LEU A 195 6.55 1.87 17.75
CA LEU A 195 7.97 1.67 18.04
C LEU A 195 8.29 0.24 18.46
N VAL A 196 7.39 -0.39 19.21
CA VAL A 196 7.52 -1.83 19.56
C VAL A 196 7.42 -2.68 18.31
N GLY A 197 6.43 -2.44 17.45
CA GLY A 197 6.27 -3.15 16.18
C GLY A 197 7.50 -2.98 15.27
N ALA A 198 8.04 -1.76 15.16
CA ALA A 198 9.25 -1.47 14.39
C ALA A 198 10.47 -2.23 14.93
N ALA A 199 10.62 -2.32 16.25
CA ALA A 199 11.70 -3.08 16.87
C ALA A 199 11.57 -4.59 16.61
N VAL A 200 10.34 -5.13 16.70
CA VAL A 200 10.07 -6.56 16.43
C VAL A 200 10.29 -6.91 14.95
N SER A 201 9.91 -6.02 14.03
CA SER A 201 10.07 -6.21 12.59
C SER A 201 11.47 -5.85 12.08
N GLY A 202 12.41 -5.48 12.95
CA GLY A 202 13.77 -5.11 12.55
C GLY A 202 13.86 -3.86 11.66
N THR A 203 12.88 -2.95 11.78
CA THR A 203 12.83 -1.74 10.96
C THR A 203 14.06 -0.85 11.20
N MET A 204 14.66 -0.37 10.12
CA MET A 204 15.82 0.53 10.20
C MET A 204 15.48 1.82 10.98
N PRO A 205 16.37 2.30 11.88
CA PRO A 205 16.09 3.46 12.74
C PRO A 205 15.68 4.72 11.97
N LEU A 206 16.29 4.97 10.82
CA LEU A 206 15.96 6.13 9.98
C LEU A 206 14.53 6.05 9.42
N ARG A 207 14.09 4.88 9.02
CA ARG A 207 12.72 4.64 8.51
C ARG A 207 11.69 4.77 9.63
N THR A 208 11.99 4.20 10.80
CA THR A 208 11.20 4.37 12.03
C THR A 208 11.06 5.86 12.36
N PHE A 209 12.17 6.61 12.40
CA PHE A 209 12.15 8.04 12.66
C PHE A 209 11.33 8.81 11.63
N THR A 210 11.42 8.44 10.36
CA THR A 210 10.63 9.06 9.29
C THR A 210 9.13 8.93 9.56
N VAL A 211 8.63 7.74 9.90
CA VAL A 211 7.21 7.54 10.26
C VAL A 211 6.82 8.39 11.48
N VAL A 212 7.66 8.41 12.51
CA VAL A 212 7.44 9.23 13.73
C VAL A 212 7.26 10.71 13.38
N VAL A 213 8.09 11.24 12.47
CA VAL A 213 8.01 12.65 12.01
C VAL A 213 6.74 12.90 11.21
N PHE A 214 6.36 12.01 10.29
CA PHE A 214 5.12 12.15 9.50
C PHE A 214 3.88 12.15 10.40
N VAL A 215 3.80 11.21 11.33
CA VAL A 215 2.68 11.11 12.28
C VAL A 215 2.65 12.34 13.21
N GLY A 216 3.81 12.79 13.68
CA GLY A 216 3.94 14.00 14.49
C GLY A 216 3.47 15.26 13.75
N ALA A 217 3.88 15.44 12.49
CA ALA A 217 3.43 16.55 11.65
C ALA A 217 1.91 16.52 11.41
N TYR A 218 1.35 15.36 11.15
CA TYR A 218 -0.09 15.18 10.98
C TYR A 218 -0.89 15.49 12.25
N LEU A 219 -0.45 14.99 13.40
CA LEU A 219 -1.07 15.32 14.69
C LEU A 219 -0.96 16.82 15.00
N ALA A 220 0.16 17.47 14.65
CA ALA A 220 0.32 18.92 14.80
C ALA A 220 -0.73 19.70 14.00
N VAL A 221 -1.09 19.25 12.80
CA VAL A 221 -2.19 19.84 12.02
C VAL A 221 -3.52 19.76 12.80
N TRP A 222 -3.89 18.58 13.29
CA TRP A 222 -5.16 18.38 14.01
C TRP A 222 -5.19 19.08 15.37
N ILE A 223 -4.10 19.06 16.13
CA ILE A 223 -3.98 19.79 17.39
C ILE A 223 -4.12 21.30 17.17
N SER A 224 -3.49 21.82 16.11
CA SER A 224 -3.60 23.23 15.77
C SER A 224 -5.03 23.60 15.33
N LEU A 225 -5.66 22.76 14.52
CA LEU A 225 -7.05 22.93 14.09
C LEU A 225 -8.02 22.90 15.29
N ALA A 226 -7.89 21.91 16.16
CA ALA A 226 -8.70 21.80 17.38
C ALA A 226 -8.52 23.03 18.28
N THR A 227 -7.29 23.49 18.47
CA THR A 227 -6.98 24.70 19.25
C THR A 227 -7.58 25.96 18.61
N LEU A 228 -7.54 26.05 17.28
CA LEU A 228 -8.13 27.17 16.55
C LEU A 228 -9.64 27.22 16.73
N VAL A 229 -10.33 26.12 16.52
CA VAL A 229 -11.79 26.02 16.68
C VAL A 229 -12.19 26.27 18.14
N ALA A 230 -11.47 25.70 19.10
CA ALA A 230 -11.73 25.94 20.54
C ALA A 230 -11.58 27.43 20.95
N ARG A 231 -10.73 28.21 20.24
CA ARG A 231 -10.63 29.66 20.47
C ARG A 231 -11.77 30.46 19.86
N LEU A 232 -12.29 30.03 18.72
CA LEU A 232 -13.34 30.76 17.96
C LEU A 232 -14.73 30.45 18.50
N VAL A 233 -14.97 29.24 19.05
CA VAL A 233 -16.28 28.76 19.47
C VAL A 233 -16.40 28.85 20.98
N ARG A 234 -17.51 29.42 21.46
CA ARG A 234 -17.72 29.66 22.90
C ARG A 234 -18.34 28.47 23.64
N ALA A 235 -19.22 27.72 23.01
CA ALA A 235 -19.93 26.59 23.62
C ALA A 235 -19.19 25.27 23.33
N THR A 236 -19.02 24.43 24.35
CA THR A 236 -18.31 23.14 24.27
C THR A 236 -18.94 22.20 23.25
N THR A 237 -20.27 22.06 23.27
CA THR A 237 -21.00 21.21 22.32
C THR A 237 -20.84 21.66 20.88
N THR A 238 -20.92 22.97 20.63
CA THR A 238 -20.72 23.54 19.28
C THR A 238 -19.29 23.33 18.78
N ALA A 239 -18.28 23.46 19.66
CA ALA A 239 -16.88 23.19 19.30
C ALA A 239 -16.66 21.70 18.92
N ALA A 240 -17.22 20.79 19.70
CA ALA A 240 -17.17 19.36 19.40
C ALA A 240 -17.84 19.03 18.06
N MET A 241 -19.06 19.53 17.84
CA MET A 241 -19.81 19.31 16.59
C MET A 241 -19.09 19.89 15.39
N ALA A 242 -18.53 21.10 15.48
CA ALA A 242 -17.79 21.74 14.40
C ALA A 242 -16.52 20.91 14.05
N LEU A 243 -15.77 20.47 15.05
CA LEU A 243 -14.59 19.62 14.83
C LEU A 243 -14.94 18.27 14.23
N CYS A 244 -15.99 17.60 14.69
CA CYS A 244 -16.48 16.36 14.10
C CYS A 244 -16.94 16.55 12.64
N ALA A 245 -17.64 17.66 12.35
CA ALA A 245 -18.04 17.99 10.98
C ALA A 245 -16.84 18.25 10.08
N ILE A 246 -15.84 19.00 10.55
CA ILE A 246 -14.58 19.24 9.83
C ILE A 246 -13.86 17.90 9.59
N TRP A 247 -13.76 17.05 10.61
CA TRP A 247 -13.15 15.73 10.48
C TRP A 247 -13.87 14.90 9.39
N LEU A 248 -15.20 14.83 9.44
CA LEU A 248 -15.99 14.09 8.45
C LEU A 248 -15.73 14.60 7.03
N VAL A 249 -15.73 15.92 6.85
CA VAL A 249 -15.47 16.52 5.54
C VAL A 249 -14.05 16.26 5.07
N VAL A 250 -13.05 16.51 5.91
CA VAL A 250 -11.63 16.45 5.51
C VAL A 250 -11.09 15.03 5.43
N ALA A 251 -11.51 14.15 6.34
CA ALA A 251 -10.98 12.79 6.42
C ALA A 251 -11.78 11.75 5.63
N VAL A 252 -13.07 12.01 5.32
CA VAL A 252 -13.95 11.04 4.66
C VAL A 252 -14.51 11.58 3.34
N ILE A 253 -15.26 12.69 3.38
CA ILE A 253 -16.01 13.18 2.20
C ILE A 253 -15.06 13.68 1.12
N SER A 254 -14.11 14.56 1.46
CA SER A 254 -13.20 15.16 0.46
C SER A 254 -12.29 14.13 -0.21
N PRO A 255 -11.66 13.15 0.49
CA PRO A 255 -10.93 12.07 -0.15
C PRO A 255 -11.81 11.22 -1.07
N ALA A 256 -13.04 10.88 -0.67
CA ALA A 256 -13.97 10.11 -1.49
C ALA A 256 -14.35 10.85 -2.78
N LEU A 257 -14.65 12.16 -2.69
CA LEU A 257 -14.94 12.99 -3.86
C LEU A 257 -13.71 13.14 -4.77
N ALA A 258 -12.52 13.33 -4.19
CA ALA A 258 -11.27 13.42 -4.95
C ALA A 258 -11.01 12.11 -5.70
N HIS A 259 -11.20 10.96 -5.03
CA HIS A 259 -11.08 9.64 -5.65
C HIS A 259 -12.06 9.46 -6.83
N LEU A 260 -13.32 9.81 -6.64
CA LEU A 260 -14.33 9.78 -7.72
C LEU A 260 -13.94 10.67 -8.91
N ALA A 261 -13.43 11.87 -8.63
CA ALA A 261 -12.98 12.80 -9.67
C ALA A 261 -11.75 12.25 -10.43
N ILE A 262 -10.78 11.68 -9.71
CA ILE A 262 -9.58 11.05 -10.31
C ILE A 262 -10.00 9.88 -11.20
N ASN A 263 -10.90 9.01 -10.74
CA ASN A 263 -11.35 7.86 -11.51
C ASN A 263 -12.09 8.25 -12.80
N ARG A 264 -12.85 9.35 -12.74
CA ARG A 264 -13.50 9.91 -13.94
C ARG A 264 -12.51 10.56 -14.90
N ALA A 265 -11.51 11.28 -14.36
CA ALA A 265 -10.50 11.96 -15.16
C ALA A 265 -9.50 11.00 -15.84
N VAL A 266 -9.23 9.88 -15.21
CA VAL A 266 -8.30 8.85 -15.70
C VAL A 266 -9.03 7.50 -15.67
N PRO A 267 -9.88 7.21 -16.68
CA PRO A 267 -10.51 5.89 -16.77
C PRO A 267 -9.44 4.82 -17.04
N VAL A 268 -9.35 3.84 -16.16
CA VAL A 268 -8.46 2.69 -16.31
C VAL A 268 -9.34 1.46 -16.54
N ARG A 269 -9.02 0.68 -17.57
CA ARG A 269 -9.69 -0.58 -17.84
C ARG A 269 -9.41 -1.56 -16.70
N GLN A 270 -10.33 -2.46 -16.42
CA GLN A 270 -10.12 -3.48 -15.38
C GLN A 270 -9.16 -4.56 -15.88
N GLY A 271 -8.32 -5.09 -15.01
CA GLY A 271 -7.39 -6.18 -15.34
C GLY A 271 -8.10 -7.42 -15.90
N GLN A 272 -9.33 -7.71 -15.43
CA GLN A 272 -10.18 -8.78 -15.99
C GLN A 272 -10.48 -8.60 -17.49
N GLU A 273 -10.63 -7.37 -17.98
CA GLU A 273 -10.85 -7.12 -19.42
C GLU A 273 -9.63 -7.55 -20.23
N LEU A 274 -8.41 -7.30 -19.72
CA LEU A 274 -7.16 -7.76 -20.34
C LEU A 274 -7.10 -9.29 -20.42
N SER A 275 -7.45 -9.96 -19.32
CA SER A 275 -7.50 -11.42 -19.26
C SER A 275 -8.51 -12.00 -20.25
N ILE A 276 -9.69 -11.38 -20.38
CA ILE A 276 -10.73 -11.81 -21.33
C ILE A 276 -10.24 -11.64 -22.79
N ILE A 277 -9.67 -10.49 -23.14
CA ILE A 277 -9.16 -10.22 -24.49
C ILE A 277 -8.03 -11.18 -24.85
N HIS A 278 -7.11 -11.42 -23.93
CA HIS A 278 -6.02 -12.40 -24.11
C HIS A 278 -6.59 -13.80 -24.33
N ARG A 279 -7.52 -14.24 -23.50
CA ARG A 279 -8.14 -15.56 -23.59
C ARG A 279 -8.90 -15.74 -24.91
N ASP A 280 -9.60 -14.71 -25.35
CA ASP A 280 -10.30 -14.71 -26.63
C ASP A 280 -9.32 -14.80 -27.82
N ALA A 281 -8.16 -14.12 -27.75
CA ALA A 281 -7.11 -14.25 -28.75
C ALA A 281 -6.54 -15.68 -28.79
N VAL A 282 -6.31 -16.29 -27.63
CA VAL A 282 -5.87 -17.70 -27.51
C VAL A 282 -6.92 -18.65 -28.10
N HIS A 283 -8.22 -18.47 -27.79
CA HIS A 283 -9.28 -19.34 -28.30
C HIS A 283 -9.41 -19.23 -29.82
N ARG A 284 -9.40 -18.03 -30.40
CA ARG A 284 -9.45 -17.82 -31.83
C ARG A 284 -8.29 -18.47 -32.58
N ALA A 285 -7.12 -18.61 -31.95
CA ALA A 285 -5.96 -19.25 -32.57
C ALA A 285 -6.17 -20.73 -32.88
N TRP A 286 -7.12 -21.41 -32.20
CA TRP A 286 -7.49 -22.80 -32.52
C TRP A 286 -8.32 -22.94 -33.76
N ASP A 287 -9.06 -21.90 -34.17
CA ASP A 287 -10.02 -21.93 -35.29
C ASP A 287 -9.39 -21.51 -36.62
N ILE A 288 -8.13 -21.00 -36.59
CA ILE A 288 -7.45 -20.52 -37.78
C ILE A 288 -6.28 -21.45 -38.17
N PRO A 289 -5.87 -21.46 -39.47
CA PRO A 289 -4.74 -22.28 -39.94
C PRO A 289 -3.45 -21.97 -39.15
N LYS A 290 -2.66 -23.01 -38.85
CA LYS A 290 -1.43 -22.89 -38.06
C LYS A 290 -0.42 -21.89 -38.63
N ALA A 291 -0.28 -21.85 -39.98
CA ALA A 291 0.58 -20.85 -40.61
C ALA A 291 0.15 -19.41 -40.24
N ALA A 292 -1.15 -19.13 -40.22
CA ALA A 292 -1.67 -17.81 -39.89
C ALA A 292 -1.45 -17.44 -38.41
N THR A 293 -1.28 -18.42 -37.51
CA THR A 293 -0.89 -18.17 -36.11
C THR A 293 0.62 -18.12 -35.90
N MET A 294 1.40 -18.86 -36.71
CA MET A 294 2.87 -18.90 -36.60
C MET A 294 3.54 -17.69 -37.28
N ASP A 295 2.99 -17.17 -38.37
CA ASP A 295 3.57 -16.02 -39.10
C ASP A 295 3.73 -14.76 -38.24
N PRO A 296 2.76 -14.33 -37.44
CA PRO A 296 2.98 -13.22 -36.48
C PRO A 296 4.10 -13.48 -35.51
N PHE A 297 4.19 -14.70 -34.96
CA PHE A 297 5.26 -15.10 -34.06
C PHE A 297 6.64 -15.01 -34.73
N PHE A 298 6.80 -15.47 -35.95
CA PHE A 298 8.08 -15.39 -36.65
C PHE A 298 8.49 -13.97 -37.05
N ARG A 299 7.52 -13.05 -37.18
CA ARG A 299 7.86 -11.62 -37.35
C ARG A 299 8.48 -10.97 -36.12
N SER A 300 8.00 -11.35 -34.94
CA SER A 300 8.55 -10.86 -33.67
C SER A 300 9.75 -11.68 -33.19
N HIS A 301 9.88 -12.96 -33.64
CA HIS A 301 10.91 -13.91 -33.25
C HIS A 301 11.53 -14.58 -34.47
N PRO A 302 12.26 -13.82 -35.35
CA PRO A 302 12.83 -14.33 -36.59
C PRO A 302 13.87 -15.42 -36.37
N GLU A 303 14.47 -15.52 -35.17
CA GLU A 303 15.42 -16.57 -34.77
C GLU A 303 14.80 -17.98 -34.82
N TRP A 304 13.49 -18.11 -34.73
CA TRP A 304 12.77 -19.38 -34.79
C TRP A 304 12.12 -19.66 -36.15
N ALA A 305 12.24 -18.77 -37.13
CA ALA A 305 11.59 -18.93 -38.45
C ALA A 305 12.07 -20.15 -39.23
N SER A 306 13.27 -20.66 -38.93
CA SER A 306 13.83 -21.87 -39.56
C SER A 306 13.43 -23.18 -38.87
N THR A 307 12.56 -23.15 -37.86
CA THR A 307 12.09 -24.37 -37.19
C THR A 307 11.32 -25.28 -38.16
N ALA A 308 11.36 -26.60 -37.94
CA ALA A 308 10.61 -27.54 -38.76
C ALA A 308 9.10 -27.20 -38.75
N PRO A 309 8.40 -27.29 -39.91
CA PRO A 309 6.98 -26.96 -40.00
C PRO A 309 6.11 -27.88 -39.14
N VAL A 310 5.01 -27.35 -38.61
CA VAL A 310 4.06 -28.12 -37.81
C VAL A 310 3.09 -28.84 -38.71
N THR A 311 3.23 -30.16 -38.83
CA THR A 311 2.40 -31.04 -39.67
C THR A 311 1.33 -31.81 -38.90
N THR A 312 1.51 -31.94 -37.59
CA THR A 312 0.59 -32.68 -36.70
C THR A 312 -0.61 -31.83 -36.26
N PRO A 313 -1.75 -32.42 -35.85
CA PRO A 313 -2.89 -31.66 -35.32
C PRO A 313 -2.56 -30.77 -34.14
N PHE A 314 -1.69 -31.24 -33.25
CA PHE A 314 -1.14 -30.48 -32.11
C PHE A 314 0.39 -30.53 -32.12
N HIS A 315 1.03 -29.42 -31.77
CA HIS A 315 2.45 -29.36 -31.51
C HIS A 315 2.76 -28.19 -30.56
N TRP A 316 3.67 -28.39 -29.60
CA TRP A 316 4.02 -27.39 -28.62
C TRP A 316 4.58 -26.10 -29.23
N LYS A 317 5.37 -26.16 -30.30
CA LYS A 317 5.86 -24.95 -31.00
C LYS A 317 4.71 -24.02 -31.38
N TRP A 318 3.66 -24.58 -32.00
CA TRP A 318 2.46 -23.84 -32.39
C TRP A 318 1.73 -23.29 -31.15
N TYR A 319 1.58 -24.12 -30.10
CA TYR A 319 0.90 -23.74 -28.87
C TYR A 319 1.59 -22.56 -28.17
N PHE A 320 2.93 -22.62 -27.99
CA PHE A 320 3.70 -21.53 -27.40
C PHE A 320 3.74 -20.27 -28.27
N ALA A 321 3.82 -20.44 -29.60
CA ALA A 321 3.82 -19.33 -30.53
C ALA A 321 2.52 -18.50 -30.48
N PHE A 322 1.35 -19.14 -30.52
CA PHE A 322 0.13 -18.36 -30.44
C PHE A 322 -0.16 -17.75 -29.07
N HIS A 323 0.29 -18.36 -27.98
CA HIS A 323 0.25 -17.75 -26.67
C HIS A 323 1.15 -16.50 -26.57
N GLN A 324 2.32 -16.53 -27.21
CA GLN A 324 3.19 -15.37 -27.34
C GLN A 324 2.50 -14.24 -28.14
N VAL A 325 1.92 -14.56 -29.27
CA VAL A 325 1.17 -13.60 -30.11
C VAL A 325 -0.03 -13.01 -29.35
N ALA A 326 -0.71 -13.82 -28.54
CA ALA A 326 -1.79 -13.33 -27.67
C ALA A 326 -1.29 -12.32 -26.63
N ASP A 327 -0.16 -12.57 -25.97
CA ASP A 327 0.48 -11.59 -25.07
C ASP A 327 0.84 -10.30 -25.79
N GLU A 328 1.45 -10.40 -26.98
CA GLU A 328 1.82 -9.25 -27.79
C GLU A 328 0.59 -8.43 -28.22
N SER A 329 -0.53 -9.09 -28.48
CA SER A 329 -1.78 -8.43 -28.86
C SER A 329 -2.39 -7.56 -27.77
N VAL A 330 -2.13 -7.87 -26.50
CA VAL A 330 -2.62 -7.11 -25.32
C VAL A 330 -1.56 -6.23 -24.67
N ALA A 331 -0.31 -6.26 -25.16
CA ALA A 331 0.80 -5.53 -24.55
C ALA A 331 0.57 -4.02 -24.44
N ASP A 332 -0.04 -3.39 -25.45
CA ASP A 332 -0.39 -1.96 -25.43
C ASP A 332 -1.47 -1.65 -24.38
N LEU A 333 -2.44 -2.54 -24.23
CA LEU A 333 -3.48 -2.40 -23.22
C LEU A 333 -2.89 -2.54 -21.80
N ALA A 334 -1.98 -3.50 -21.60
CA ALA A 334 -1.30 -3.70 -20.33
C ALA A 334 -0.45 -2.47 -19.97
N ARG A 335 0.32 -1.92 -20.93
CA ARG A 335 1.06 -0.67 -20.72
C ARG A 335 0.15 0.52 -20.41
N SER A 336 -0.98 0.62 -21.10
CA SER A 336 -1.98 1.67 -20.86
C SER A 336 -2.60 1.56 -19.46
N TYR A 337 -2.88 0.33 -19.01
CA TYR A 337 -3.34 0.06 -17.65
C TYR A 337 -2.33 0.54 -16.61
N ASP A 338 -1.07 0.10 -16.71
CA ASP A 338 -0.01 0.46 -15.77
C ASP A 338 0.21 1.99 -15.74
N ALA A 339 0.25 2.64 -16.90
CA ALA A 339 0.36 4.10 -17.02
C ALA A 339 -0.84 4.83 -16.40
N GLY A 340 -2.05 4.30 -16.59
CA GLY A 340 -3.27 4.83 -15.99
C GLY A 340 -3.26 4.76 -14.47
N VAL A 341 -2.84 3.62 -13.90
CA VAL A 341 -2.68 3.45 -12.45
C VAL A 341 -1.64 4.43 -11.90
N LEU A 342 -0.47 4.56 -12.52
CA LEU A 342 0.56 5.52 -12.11
C LEU A 342 0.07 6.97 -12.16
N LYS A 343 -0.72 7.33 -13.18
CA LYS A 343 -1.31 8.66 -13.28
C LYS A 343 -2.31 8.93 -12.17
N ARG A 344 -3.16 7.95 -11.81
CA ARG A 344 -4.06 8.06 -10.64
C ARG A 344 -3.27 8.25 -9.34
N VAL A 345 -2.18 7.49 -9.14
CA VAL A 345 -1.30 7.64 -7.96
C VAL A 345 -0.75 9.07 -7.89
N THR A 346 -0.22 9.60 -8.99
CA THR A 346 0.34 10.96 -9.03
C THR A 346 -0.72 12.03 -8.71
N LEU A 347 -1.94 11.88 -9.23
CA LEU A 347 -3.04 12.79 -8.90
C LEU A 347 -3.45 12.68 -7.43
N SER A 348 -3.47 11.46 -6.87
CA SER A 348 -3.76 11.24 -5.45
C SER A 348 -2.68 11.85 -4.56
N GLU A 349 -1.41 11.78 -4.95
CA GLU A 349 -0.31 12.48 -4.27
C GLU A 349 -0.53 14.01 -4.28
N GLY A 350 -1.01 14.57 -5.40
CA GLY A 350 -1.41 15.97 -5.49
C GLY A 350 -2.52 16.34 -4.50
N VAL A 351 -3.55 15.49 -4.37
CA VAL A 351 -4.61 15.63 -3.37
C VAL A 351 -4.05 15.56 -1.95
N GLY A 352 -3.10 14.66 -1.71
CA GLY A 352 -2.45 14.49 -0.41
C GLY A 352 -1.67 15.71 0.08
N HIS A 353 -1.26 16.64 -0.80
CA HIS A 353 -0.67 17.92 -0.37
C HIS A 353 -1.69 18.88 0.25
N VAL A 354 -2.98 18.73 -0.06
CA VAL A 354 -4.07 19.57 0.45
C VAL A 354 -4.84 18.88 1.58
N LEU A 355 -5.10 17.59 1.43
CA LEU A 355 -5.83 16.78 2.41
C LEU A 355 -4.85 16.03 3.32
N PRO A 356 -4.66 16.47 4.58
CA PRO A 356 -3.61 15.95 5.45
C PRO A 356 -3.74 14.45 5.73
N GLY A 357 -4.98 13.93 5.84
CA GLY A 357 -5.22 12.49 6.03
C GLY A 357 -4.79 11.66 4.83
N ALA A 358 -5.17 12.08 3.60
CA ALA A 358 -4.72 11.44 2.38
C ALA A 358 -3.19 11.51 2.23
N GLY A 359 -2.58 12.66 2.56
CA GLY A 359 -1.13 12.83 2.54
C GLY A 359 -0.40 11.88 3.47
N LEU A 360 -0.84 11.73 4.72
CA LEU A 360 -0.25 10.78 5.65
C LEU A 360 -0.45 9.33 5.19
N GLN A 361 -1.66 8.97 4.74
CA GLN A 361 -1.95 7.61 4.29
C GLN A 361 -1.07 7.21 3.11
N LEU A 362 -0.98 8.04 2.07
CA LEU A 362 -0.12 7.80 0.92
C LEU A 362 1.37 7.70 1.32
N ALA A 363 1.82 8.56 2.26
CA ALA A 363 3.18 8.52 2.75
C ALA A 363 3.50 7.22 3.50
N LEU A 364 2.59 6.74 4.36
CA LEU A 364 2.77 5.48 5.08
C LEU A 364 2.77 4.28 4.13
N HIS A 365 1.83 4.21 3.16
CA HIS A 365 1.81 3.14 2.17
C HIS A 365 3.07 3.17 1.29
N ARG A 366 3.56 4.35 0.91
CA ARG A 366 4.81 4.47 0.15
C ARG A 366 6.01 3.97 0.95
N LEU A 367 6.16 4.40 2.22
CA LEU A 367 7.22 3.95 3.11
C LEU A 367 7.16 2.43 3.37
N ALA A 368 5.96 1.87 3.47
CA ALA A 368 5.73 0.44 3.64
C ALA A 368 5.92 -0.39 2.35
N ALA A 369 6.20 0.23 1.20
CA ALA A 369 6.21 -0.42 -0.11
C ALA A 369 4.92 -1.24 -0.37
N SER A 370 3.78 -0.70 0.05
CA SER A 370 2.45 -1.29 -0.07
C SER A 370 1.49 -0.44 -0.90
N ASP A 371 2.03 0.52 -1.64
CA ASP A 371 1.31 1.38 -2.57
C ASP A 371 1.15 0.70 -3.96
N PRO A 372 0.30 1.23 -4.85
CA PRO A 372 0.13 0.67 -6.19
C PRO A 372 1.42 0.67 -7.04
N ARG A 373 2.38 1.58 -6.78
CA ARG A 373 3.67 1.57 -7.49
C ARG A 373 4.46 0.30 -7.18
N ALA A 374 4.55 -0.08 -5.90
CA ALA A 374 5.24 -1.30 -5.50
C ALA A 374 4.62 -2.55 -6.14
N GLN A 375 3.28 -2.57 -6.28
CA GLN A 375 2.60 -3.67 -6.97
C GLN A 375 2.91 -3.71 -8.47
N LEU A 376 2.98 -2.57 -9.14
CA LEU A 376 3.37 -2.49 -10.55
C LEU A 376 4.84 -2.90 -10.76
N ASP A 377 5.73 -2.49 -9.85
CA ASP A 377 7.14 -2.91 -9.86
C ASP A 377 7.27 -4.43 -9.70
N TYR A 378 6.46 -5.05 -8.83
CA TYR A 378 6.42 -6.52 -8.71
C TYR A 378 5.93 -7.21 -9.99
N ARG A 379 4.88 -6.67 -10.63
CA ARG A 379 4.42 -7.18 -11.94
C ARG A 379 5.50 -7.05 -13.01
N GLN A 380 6.28 -5.98 -12.99
CA GLN A 380 7.39 -5.83 -13.91
C GLN A 380 8.50 -6.87 -13.65
N ASP A 381 8.86 -7.13 -12.39
CA ASP A 381 9.80 -8.20 -12.02
C ASP A 381 9.31 -9.56 -12.55
N ILE A 382 8.00 -9.83 -12.48
CA ILE A 382 7.42 -11.06 -13.04
C ILE A 382 7.55 -11.10 -14.57
N ARG A 383 7.29 -9.99 -15.29
CA ARG A 383 7.46 -9.92 -16.75
C ARG A 383 8.92 -10.17 -17.15
N ASP A 384 9.86 -9.59 -16.43
CA ASP A 384 11.29 -9.76 -16.69
C ASP A 384 11.74 -11.20 -16.44
N PHE A 385 11.26 -11.82 -15.36
CA PHE A 385 11.51 -13.22 -15.07
C PHE A 385 10.86 -14.16 -16.11
N HIS A 386 9.62 -13.87 -16.50
CA HIS A 386 8.93 -14.64 -17.52
C HIS A 386 9.64 -14.58 -18.88
N ALA A 387 10.20 -13.44 -19.24
CA ALA A 387 11.06 -13.33 -20.43
C ALA A 387 12.32 -14.19 -20.34
N GLN A 388 12.88 -14.37 -19.10
CA GLN A 388 13.99 -15.31 -18.88
C GLN A 388 13.54 -16.76 -19.05
N LEU A 389 12.34 -17.12 -18.54
CA LEU A 389 11.77 -18.46 -18.73
C LEU A 389 11.59 -18.79 -20.22
N ARG A 390 11.02 -17.86 -21.00
CA ARG A 390 10.87 -18.06 -22.45
C ARG A 390 12.22 -18.23 -23.15
N ARG A 391 13.21 -17.39 -22.85
CA ARG A 391 14.57 -17.53 -23.39
C ARG A 391 15.21 -18.86 -23.04
N TYR A 392 14.86 -19.44 -21.89
CA TYR A 392 15.35 -20.74 -21.47
C TYR A 392 14.64 -21.91 -22.18
N TYR A 393 13.30 -21.92 -22.21
CA TYR A 393 12.51 -23.03 -22.76
C TYR A 393 12.42 -23.04 -24.29
N TYR A 394 12.36 -21.89 -24.95
CA TYR A 394 12.15 -21.80 -26.39
C TYR A 394 13.22 -22.53 -27.24
N PRO A 395 14.53 -22.49 -26.93
CA PRO A 395 15.53 -23.29 -27.65
C PRO A 395 15.26 -24.79 -27.63
N TYR A 396 14.70 -25.33 -26.55
CA TYR A 396 14.32 -26.72 -26.47
C TYR A 396 13.05 -27.01 -27.25
N ILE A 397 12.04 -26.15 -27.14
CA ILE A 397 10.74 -26.33 -27.80
C ILE A 397 10.88 -26.18 -29.32
N PHE A 398 11.48 -25.10 -29.82
CA PHE A 398 11.55 -24.78 -31.25
C PHE A 398 12.61 -25.57 -32.00
N ASN A 399 13.66 -26.02 -31.36
CA ASN A 399 14.64 -26.93 -31.97
C ASN A 399 14.38 -28.42 -31.63
N GLU A 400 13.27 -28.74 -30.97
CA GLU A 400 12.89 -30.13 -30.58
C GLU A 400 14.00 -30.86 -29.82
N ARG A 401 14.67 -30.14 -28.94
CA ARG A 401 15.74 -30.73 -28.09
C ARG A 401 15.11 -31.45 -26.91
N PRO A 402 15.68 -32.60 -26.50
CA PRO A 402 15.19 -33.32 -25.33
C PRO A 402 15.38 -32.48 -24.07
N PHE A 403 14.37 -32.53 -23.17
CA PHE A 403 14.37 -31.85 -21.89
C PHE A 403 14.34 -32.92 -20.77
N ARG A 404 15.40 -32.99 -19.99
CA ARG A 404 15.60 -34.06 -19.02
C ARG A 404 15.85 -33.46 -17.64
N GLU A 405 16.21 -34.28 -16.65
CA GLU A 405 16.42 -33.88 -15.26
C GLU A 405 17.43 -32.71 -15.08
N PRO A 406 18.62 -32.71 -15.75
CA PRO A 406 19.54 -31.59 -15.62
C PRO A 406 18.99 -30.25 -16.10
N GLU A 407 18.10 -30.26 -17.11
CA GLU A 407 17.46 -29.06 -17.61
C GLU A 407 16.43 -28.49 -16.61
N PHE A 408 15.78 -29.35 -15.82
CA PHE A 408 14.91 -28.87 -14.74
C PHE A 408 15.70 -28.18 -13.62
N GLU A 409 16.87 -28.70 -13.27
CA GLU A 409 17.75 -28.12 -12.26
C GLU A 409 18.37 -26.80 -12.72
N ALA A 410 18.65 -26.67 -14.03
CA ALA A 410 19.24 -25.47 -14.63
C ALA A 410 18.17 -24.37 -14.95
N ALA A 411 16.89 -24.65 -14.76
CA ALA A 411 15.83 -23.68 -15.06
C ALA A 411 15.94 -22.41 -14.19
N PRO A 412 15.67 -21.23 -14.76
CA PRO A 412 15.74 -19.98 -14.02
C PRO A 412 14.83 -19.98 -12.78
N SER A 413 15.36 -19.47 -11.67
CA SER A 413 14.60 -19.23 -10.44
C SER A 413 14.37 -17.74 -10.26
N PHE A 414 13.21 -17.38 -9.70
CA PHE A 414 12.88 -15.99 -9.43
C PHE A 414 13.71 -15.46 -8.25
N ALA A 415 14.26 -14.26 -8.43
CA ALA A 415 14.94 -13.51 -7.38
C ALA A 415 14.17 -12.20 -7.14
N PRO A 416 13.57 -12.02 -5.96
CA PRO A 416 12.77 -10.82 -5.69
C PRO A 416 13.67 -9.58 -5.54
N THR A 417 13.18 -8.43 -6.01
CA THR A 417 13.84 -7.14 -5.84
C THR A 417 13.40 -6.52 -4.51
N PRO A 418 14.30 -6.30 -3.52
CA PRO A 418 13.96 -5.63 -2.27
C PRO A 418 13.50 -4.19 -2.52
N ARG A 419 12.35 -3.79 -1.94
CA ARG A 419 11.76 -2.47 -2.13
C ARG A 419 11.91 -1.61 -0.89
N ASN A 420 12.73 -0.55 -1.02
CA ASN A 420 12.93 0.46 0.02
C ASN A 420 12.76 1.86 -0.58
N PRO A 421 11.51 2.27 -0.88
CA PRO A 421 11.26 3.55 -1.53
C PRO A 421 11.70 4.72 -0.65
N PRO A 422 12.19 5.82 -1.25
CA PRO A 422 12.55 7.02 -0.51
C PRO A 422 11.31 7.67 0.11
N PRO A 423 11.48 8.40 1.25
CA PRO A 423 10.38 9.11 1.88
C PRO A 423 9.80 10.19 0.97
N PRO A 424 8.47 10.35 0.91
CA PRO A 424 7.81 11.39 0.11
C PRO A 424 7.89 12.74 0.80
N LEU A 425 9.05 13.41 0.75
CA LEU A 425 9.34 14.66 1.46
C LEU A 425 8.38 15.78 1.12
N SER A 426 7.83 15.83 -0.09
CA SER A 426 6.84 16.83 -0.48
C SER A 426 5.57 16.77 0.36
N GLN A 427 5.10 15.55 0.71
CA GLN A 427 3.97 15.35 1.60
C GLN A 427 4.28 15.81 3.03
N LEU A 428 5.49 15.54 3.53
CA LEU A 428 5.92 16.03 4.84
C LEU A 428 5.96 17.56 4.88
N LEU A 429 6.53 18.19 3.86
CA LEU A 429 6.58 19.65 3.77
C LEU A 429 5.17 20.27 3.71
N ALA A 430 4.24 19.64 3.01
CA ALA A 430 2.85 20.10 2.97
C ALA A 430 2.18 20.02 4.36
N LEU A 431 2.37 18.92 5.10
CA LEU A 431 1.86 18.77 6.48
C LEU A 431 2.46 19.82 7.42
N LEU A 432 3.77 20.05 7.35
CA LEU A 432 4.45 21.03 8.18
C LEU A 432 4.03 22.47 7.83
N ALA A 433 3.87 22.78 6.54
CA ALA A 433 3.38 24.07 6.08
C ALA A 433 1.96 24.36 6.58
N LEU A 434 1.06 23.34 6.50
CA LEU A 434 -0.31 23.47 6.99
C LEU A 434 -0.35 23.67 8.51
N ALA A 435 0.41 22.89 9.27
CA ALA A 435 0.52 23.06 10.72
C ALA A 435 1.09 24.44 11.07
N GLY A 436 2.16 24.88 10.42
CA GLY A 436 2.77 26.19 10.61
C GLY A 436 1.81 27.35 10.30
N LEU A 437 1.06 27.24 9.22
CA LEU A 437 0.03 28.24 8.87
C LEU A 437 -1.04 28.35 9.96
N MET A 438 -1.57 27.22 10.46
CA MET A 438 -2.57 27.22 11.54
C MET A 438 -2.01 27.80 12.84
N ILE A 439 -0.77 27.45 13.20
CA ILE A 439 -0.09 28.03 14.38
C ILE A 439 0.08 29.54 14.22
N ALA A 440 0.46 30.02 13.05
CA ALA A 440 0.59 31.46 12.77
C ALA A 440 -0.76 32.19 12.89
N ILE A 441 -1.85 31.60 12.38
CA ILE A 441 -3.21 32.12 12.52
C ILE A 441 -3.57 32.21 14.01
N ILE A 442 -3.36 31.14 14.77
CA ILE A 442 -3.62 31.07 16.23
C ILE A 442 -2.86 32.19 16.96
N GLY A 443 -1.59 32.44 16.58
CA GLY A 443 -0.76 33.48 17.19
C GLY A 443 -1.25 34.91 16.95
N ARG A 444 -1.94 35.14 15.81
CA ARG A 444 -2.51 36.47 15.46
C ARG A 444 -3.89 36.72 16.05
N LEU A 445 -4.63 35.69 16.42
CA LEU A 445 -5.91 35.82 17.07
C LEU A 445 -5.71 36.37 18.49
N ARG A 446 -6.30 37.55 18.76
CA ARG A 446 -6.35 38.08 20.12
C ARG A 446 -7.10 37.08 21.00
N PRO A 447 -6.65 36.81 22.22
CA PRO A 447 -7.41 35.99 23.15
C PRO A 447 -8.80 36.61 23.34
N GLN A 448 -9.85 35.91 22.93
CA GLN A 448 -11.22 36.33 23.25
C GLN A 448 -11.52 35.86 24.67
N TYR A 449 -11.02 36.61 25.62
CA TYR A 449 -11.27 36.40 27.03
C TYR A 449 -12.53 37.08 27.50
#